data_acce933066552faaa55906bb331f9094
#
_entry.id   acce933066552faaa55906bb331f9094
#
_cell.length_a   1.000
_cell.length_b   1.000
_cell.length_c   1.000
_cell.angle_alpha   90.00
_cell.angle_beta   90.00
_cell.angle_gamma   90.00
#
_symmetry.space_group_name_H-M   'P 1'
#
loop_
_entity.id
_entity.type
_entity.pdbx_description
1 polymer ?
#
loop_
_entity_poly.entity_id
_entity_poly.type
_entity_poly.pdbx_seq_one_letter_code
_entity_poly.pdbx_strand_id
1 'polypeptide(L)'
;VLDGALGAYPQMTQSFRFGLASWMGRGDHWLSWIHIADMVGGIMHCIENPAVSGPVNMTAPHPVTHRSFSDEVRNHKSTVVGIGIPGWLMRLIVGEMAEQLLMTGQRVIPNKLLSTGYEFRFGDLSNAIADLERR
;
A
#
# COMPACT_ATOMS: atom_id res chain seq x y z
N VAL A 1 -5.48 -1.10 -1.68
CA VAL A 1 -5.32 -0.51 -3.01
C VAL A 1 -4.81 0.90 -2.86
N LEU A 2 -3.81 1.28 -3.65
CA LEU A 2 -3.27 2.63 -3.71
C LEU A 2 -3.86 3.36 -4.92
N ASP A 3 -4.53 4.47 -4.66
CA ASP A 3 -5.10 5.39 -5.65
C ASP A 3 -4.79 6.83 -5.20
N GLY A 4 -4.40 7.70 -6.13
CA GLY A 4 -3.98 9.07 -5.81
C GLY A 4 -5.11 9.98 -5.30
N ALA A 5 -6.36 9.71 -5.70
CA ALA A 5 -7.52 10.52 -5.36
C ALA A 5 -8.39 9.91 -4.26
N LEU A 6 -8.43 8.58 -4.15
CA LEU A 6 -9.38 7.86 -3.30
C LEU A 6 -8.69 6.77 -2.47
N GLY A 7 -9.40 6.27 -1.45
CA GLY A 7 -8.98 5.12 -0.65
C GLY A 7 -7.91 5.41 0.39
N ALA A 8 -7.02 4.44 0.61
CA ALA A 8 -6.06 4.45 1.72
C ALA A 8 -4.89 5.44 1.50
N TYR A 9 -4.43 5.61 0.25
CA TYR A 9 -3.23 6.41 -0.03
C TYR A 9 -3.35 7.87 0.42
N PRO A 10 -4.40 8.63 0.05
CA PRO A 10 -4.57 10.01 0.53
C PRO A 10 -4.65 10.11 2.06
N GLN A 11 -5.28 9.13 2.71
CA GLN A 11 -5.39 9.09 4.18
C GLN A 11 -4.03 8.82 4.84
N MET A 12 -3.27 7.86 4.34
CA MET A 12 -1.93 7.51 4.83
C MET A 12 -0.92 8.63 4.60
N THR A 13 -1.11 9.46 3.57
CA THR A 13 -0.20 10.53 3.19
C THR A 13 -0.67 11.92 3.61
N GLN A 14 -1.78 12.03 4.34
CA GLN A 14 -2.35 13.31 4.77
C GLN A 14 -1.37 14.14 5.61
N SER A 15 -0.65 13.51 6.54
CA SER A 15 0.34 14.18 7.39
C SER A 15 1.52 14.75 6.61
N PHE A 16 1.85 14.14 5.48
CA PHE A 16 2.94 14.60 4.61
C PHE A 16 2.66 15.98 3.98
N ARG A 17 1.38 16.34 3.81
CA ARG A 17 0.97 17.68 3.35
C ARG A 17 1.37 18.79 4.34
N PHE A 18 1.58 18.43 5.60
CA PHE A 18 2.05 19.31 6.66
C PHE A 18 3.55 19.15 6.95
N GLY A 19 4.28 18.49 6.07
CA GLY A 19 5.72 18.24 6.23
C GLY A 19 6.08 17.14 7.22
N LEU A 20 5.11 16.33 7.67
CA LEU A 20 5.29 15.27 8.65
C LEU A 20 5.18 13.89 7.98
N ALA A 21 6.30 13.19 7.79
CA ALA A 21 6.29 11.78 7.44
C ALA A 21 5.83 10.97 8.65
N SER A 22 4.75 10.19 8.51
CA SER A 22 4.23 9.39 9.62
C SER A 22 4.15 7.91 9.26
N TRP A 23 4.38 7.06 10.24
CA TRP A 23 4.13 5.62 10.18
C TRP A 23 3.44 5.16 11.46
N MET A 24 2.75 4.02 11.40
CA MET A 24 2.02 3.49 12.55
C MET A 24 2.93 2.68 13.47
N GLY A 25 2.83 2.92 14.76
CA GLY A 25 3.56 2.21 15.81
C GLY A 25 5.07 2.23 15.55
N ARG A 26 5.69 1.05 15.54
CA ARG A 26 7.12 0.86 15.25
C ARG A 26 7.45 0.92 13.76
N GLY A 27 6.43 0.83 12.90
CA GLY A 27 6.59 0.83 11.45
C GLY A 27 7.09 -0.48 10.85
N ASP A 28 7.27 -1.52 11.65
CA ASP A 28 7.79 -2.84 11.25
C ASP A 28 6.71 -3.80 10.70
N HIS A 29 5.45 -3.41 10.78
CA HIS A 29 4.33 -4.19 10.23
C HIS A 29 4.34 -4.20 8.71
N TRP A 30 4.01 -5.35 8.12
CA TRP A 30 3.91 -5.50 6.68
C TRP A 30 2.70 -4.76 6.13
N LEU A 31 2.91 -4.09 5.01
CA LEU A 31 1.89 -3.47 4.18
C LEU A 31 1.87 -4.16 2.82
N SER A 32 0.87 -5.00 2.60
CA SER A 32 0.57 -5.54 1.28
C SER A 32 -0.24 -4.51 0.51
N TRP A 33 0.26 -4.09 -0.62
CA TRP A 33 -0.29 -2.99 -1.41
C TRP A 33 -0.47 -3.42 -2.87
N ILE A 34 -1.28 -2.69 -3.61
CA ILE A 34 -1.40 -2.80 -5.06
C ILE A 34 -1.83 -1.45 -5.63
N HIS A 35 -1.26 -1.07 -6.75
CA HIS A 35 -1.67 0.12 -7.49
C HIS A 35 -3.05 -0.10 -8.14
N ILE A 36 -3.87 0.94 -8.24
CA ILE A 36 -5.23 0.82 -8.81
C ILE A 36 -5.21 0.27 -10.24
N ALA A 37 -4.24 0.65 -11.07
CA ALA A 37 -4.12 0.13 -12.44
C ALA A 37 -3.86 -1.39 -12.46
N ASP A 38 -3.03 -1.90 -11.53
CA ASP A 38 -2.75 -3.33 -11.42
C ASP A 38 -3.91 -4.10 -10.75
N MET A 39 -4.68 -3.46 -9.88
CA MET A 39 -5.91 -4.05 -9.36
C MET A 39 -6.89 -4.31 -10.50
N VAL A 40 -7.13 -3.32 -11.35
CA VAL A 40 -8.01 -3.46 -12.52
C VAL A 40 -7.45 -4.47 -13.52
N GLY A 41 -6.17 -4.36 -13.86
CA GLY A 41 -5.50 -5.28 -14.78
C GLY A 41 -5.50 -6.73 -14.28
N GLY A 42 -5.26 -6.95 -12.99
CA GLY A 42 -5.30 -8.27 -12.36
C GLY A 42 -6.71 -8.89 -12.38
N ILE A 43 -7.76 -8.08 -12.17
CA ILE A 43 -9.15 -8.53 -12.30
C ILE A 43 -9.43 -8.95 -13.75
N MET A 44 -9.05 -8.13 -14.73
CA MET A 44 -9.22 -8.46 -16.14
C MET A 44 -8.46 -9.73 -16.52
N HIS A 45 -7.22 -9.87 -16.06
CA HIS A 45 -6.43 -11.10 -16.26
C HIS A 45 -7.15 -12.34 -15.69
N CYS A 46 -7.76 -12.25 -14.51
CA CYS A 46 -8.52 -13.36 -13.92
C CYS A 46 -9.78 -13.71 -14.73
N ILE A 47 -10.42 -12.74 -15.36
CA ILE A 47 -11.62 -12.95 -16.19
C ILE A 47 -11.24 -13.60 -17.54
N GLU A 48 -10.16 -13.13 -18.14
CA GLU A 48 -9.75 -13.53 -19.51
C GLU A 48 -8.90 -14.81 -19.54
N ASN A 49 -8.26 -15.19 -18.41
CA ASN A 49 -7.37 -16.34 -18.35
C ASN A 49 -8.05 -17.53 -17.67
N PRO A 50 -8.47 -18.57 -18.45
CA PRO A 50 -9.14 -19.75 -17.91
C PRO A 50 -8.25 -20.62 -16.99
N ALA A 51 -6.94 -20.40 -16.98
CA ALA A 51 -6.02 -21.08 -16.05
C ALA A 51 -6.14 -20.54 -14.62
N VAL A 52 -6.72 -19.35 -14.42
CA VAL A 52 -6.93 -18.77 -13.09
C VAL A 52 -8.22 -19.32 -12.47
N SER A 53 -8.09 -20.04 -11.37
CA SER A 53 -9.23 -20.59 -10.63
C SER A 53 -9.02 -20.49 -9.12
N GLY A 54 -10.11 -20.46 -8.34
CA GLY A 54 -10.08 -20.34 -6.89
C GLY A 54 -9.61 -18.96 -6.39
N PRO A 55 -9.22 -18.82 -5.11
CA PRO A 55 -8.86 -17.54 -4.52
C PRO A 55 -7.57 -16.96 -5.11
N VAL A 56 -7.56 -15.64 -5.32
CA VAL A 56 -6.42 -14.88 -5.87
C VAL A 56 -6.08 -13.73 -4.94
N ASN A 57 -4.83 -13.62 -4.54
CA ASN A 57 -4.33 -12.48 -3.80
C ASN A 57 -4.07 -11.32 -4.76
N MET A 58 -4.86 -10.26 -4.66
CA MET A 58 -4.69 -9.03 -5.43
C MET A 58 -3.74 -8.07 -4.68
N THR A 59 -2.45 -8.33 -4.79
CA THR A 59 -1.39 -7.52 -4.16
C THR A 59 -0.20 -7.39 -5.11
N ALA A 60 0.60 -6.35 -4.95
CA ALA A 60 1.86 -6.20 -5.68
C ALA A 60 2.88 -7.26 -5.23
N PRO A 61 3.87 -7.60 -6.09
CA PRO A 61 4.82 -8.68 -5.81
C PRO A 61 5.79 -8.36 -4.66
N HIS A 62 5.98 -7.08 -4.33
CA HIS A 62 6.93 -6.63 -3.33
C HIS A 62 6.20 -5.93 -2.17
N PRO A 63 5.68 -6.67 -1.16
CA PRO A 63 5.14 -6.07 0.05
C PRO A 63 6.25 -5.35 0.82
N VAL A 64 5.91 -4.24 1.47
CA VAL A 64 6.85 -3.40 2.22
C VAL A 64 6.42 -3.27 3.67
N THR A 65 7.26 -2.72 4.54
CA THR A 65 6.84 -2.30 5.89
C THR A 65 6.19 -0.91 5.83
N HIS A 66 5.40 -0.57 6.83
CA HIS A 66 4.82 0.77 6.96
C HIS A 66 5.89 1.86 6.97
N ARG A 67 7.02 1.60 7.61
CA ARG A 67 8.15 2.52 7.63
C ARG A 67 8.75 2.69 6.23
N SER A 68 9.02 1.58 5.53
CA SER A 68 9.56 1.64 4.16
C SER A 68 8.60 2.36 3.22
N PHE A 69 7.27 2.17 3.39
CA PHE A 69 6.27 2.93 2.65
C PHE A 69 6.36 4.43 2.94
N SER A 70 6.43 4.81 4.22
CA SER A 70 6.57 6.20 4.63
C SER A 70 7.85 6.85 4.10
N ASP A 71 8.97 6.13 4.16
CA ASP A 71 10.26 6.60 3.66
C ASP A 71 10.20 6.80 2.13
N GLU A 72 9.53 5.90 1.40
CA GLU A 72 9.36 6.05 -0.06
C GLU A 72 8.47 7.23 -0.43
N VAL A 73 7.35 7.44 0.27
CA VAL A 73 6.51 8.65 0.09
C VAL A 73 7.33 9.91 0.38
N ARG A 74 8.17 9.87 1.41
CA ARG A 74 9.06 10.98 1.77
C ARG A 74 10.04 11.35 0.66
N ASN A 75 10.55 10.38 -0.10
CA ASN A 75 11.43 10.64 -1.23
C ASN A 75 10.76 11.45 -2.34
N HIS A 76 9.44 11.37 -2.45
CA HIS A 76 8.63 12.08 -3.45
C HIS A 76 7.98 13.37 -2.91
N LYS A 77 7.90 13.52 -1.58
CA LYS A 77 7.34 14.70 -0.91
C LYS A 77 8.39 15.34 -0.01
N SER A 78 8.57 16.66 -0.14
CA SER A 78 9.45 17.43 0.75
C SER A 78 8.91 17.41 2.18
N THR A 79 9.41 16.51 3.01
CA THR A 79 9.03 16.41 4.44
C THR A 79 10.22 16.74 5.32
N VAL A 80 9.97 17.43 6.43
CA VAL A 80 11.00 17.92 7.35
C VAL A 80 11.31 16.92 8.47
N VAL A 81 10.30 16.23 8.98
CA VAL A 81 10.41 15.34 10.16
C VAL A 81 9.64 14.04 9.94
N GLY A 82 10.22 12.91 10.37
CA GLY A 82 9.55 11.60 10.43
C GLY A 82 9.16 11.27 11.87
N ILE A 83 7.88 10.94 12.11
CA ILE A 83 7.35 10.61 13.43
C ILE A 83 6.56 9.30 13.37
N GLY A 84 6.89 8.37 14.29
CA GLY A 84 6.06 7.20 14.58
C GLY A 84 4.84 7.62 15.40
N ILE A 85 3.64 7.36 14.90
CA ILE A 85 2.39 7.63 15.65
C ILE A 85 2.14 6.46 16.60
N PRO A 86 2.13 6.69 17.93
CA PRO A 86 1.87 5.62 18.89
C PRO A 86 0.47 5.00 18.68
N GLY A 87 0.36 3.68 18.87
CA GLY A 87 -0.91 2.95 18.65
C GLY A 87 -2.09 3.50 19.47
N TRP A 88 -1.84 3.97 20.71
CA TRP A 88 -2.89 4.55 21.55
C TRP A 88 -3.50 5.84 20.96
N LEU A 89 -2.70 6.63 20.25
CA LEU A 89 -3.17 7.85 19.58
C LEU A 89 -3.97 7.50 18.31
N MET A 90 -3.54 6.48 17.58
CA MET A 90 -4.30 5.95 16.43
C MET A 90 -5.66 5.41 16.85
N ARG A 91 -5.74 4.73 17.99
CA ARG A 91 -6.98 4.24 18.57
C ARG A 91 -8.00 5.36 18.84
N LEU A 92 -7.52 6.51 19.29
CA LEU A 92 -8.35 7.72 19.53
C LEU A 92 -8.86 8.36 18.23
N ILE A 93 -8.05 8.31 17.14
CA ILE A 93 -8.35 9.01 15.87
C ILE A 93 -9.18 8.12 14.92
N VAL A 94 -8.87 6.83 14.85
CA VAL A 94 -9.40 5.94 13.81
C VAL A 94 -10.26 4.79 14.38
N GLY A 95 -10.22 4.56 15.70
CA GLY A 95 -10.98 3.52 16.40
C GLY A 95 -10.27 2.15 16.46
N GLU A 96 -10.80 1.24 17.30
CA GLU A 96 -10.20 -0.07 17.56
C GLU A 96 -10.07 -0.97 16.33
N MET A 97 -11.01 -0.89 15.40
CA MET A 97 -11.03 -1.73 14.20
C MET A 97 -9.89 -1.38 13.23
N ALA A 98 -9.53 -0.11 13.15
CA ALA A 98 -8.41 0.34 12.32
C ALA A 98 -7.06 -0.04 12.94
N GLU A 99 -6.94 -0.04 14.26
CA GLU A 99 -5.73 -0.51 14.96
C GLU A 99 -5.44 -1.97 14.62
N GLN A 100 -6.43 -2.86 14.70
CA GLN A 100 -6.26 -4.28 14.40
C GLN A 100 -5.92 -4.53 12.92
N LEU A 101 -6.56 -3.82 11.99
CA LEU A 101 -6.30 -3.97 10.56
C LEU A 101 -4.93 -3.43 10.14
N LEU A 102 -4.44 -2.40 10.81
CA LEU A 102 -3.23 -1.68 10.43
C LEU A 102 -1.99 -2.14 11.21
N MET A 103 -2.17 -2.71 12.41
CA MET A 103 -1.06 -3.19 13.24
C MET A 103 -0.75 -4.69 13.09
N THR A 104 -1.62 -5.46 12.43
CA THR A 104 -1.40 -6.89 12.15
C THR A 104 -1.15 -7.16 10.66
N GLY A 105 -0.33 -6.32 10.03
CA GLY A 105 -0.04 -6.43 8.61
C GLY A 105 0.50 -7.81 8.21
N GLN A 106 -0.03 -8.38 7.13
CA GLN A 106 0.43 -9.65 6.57
C GLN A 106 1.32 -9.41 5.36
N ARG A 107 2.38 -10.20 5.26
CA ARG A 107 3.23 -10.26 4.06
C ARG A 107 2.60 -11.18 3.03
N VAL A 108 1.81 -10.62 2.12
CA VAL A 108 1.09 -11.37 1.09
C VAL A 108 1.83 -11.27 -0.24
N ILE A 109 1.96 -12.40 -0.93
CA ILE A 109 2.58 -12.51 -2.26
C ILE A 109 1.52 -12.96 -3.28
N PRO A 110 1.46 -12.37 -4.50
CA PRO A 110 0.47 -12.69 -5.52
C PRO A 110 0.90 -13.88 -6.38
N ASN A 111 1.23 -15.02 -5.75
CA ASN A 111 1.80 -16.18 -6.43
C ASN A 111 0.98 -16.64 -7.63
N LYS A 112 -0.36 -16.60 -7.55
CA LYS A 112 -1.23 -17.03 -8.61
C LYS A 112 -1.17 -16.09 -9.82
N LEU A 113 -1.19 -14.79 -9.61
CA LEU A 113 -1.03 -13.81 -10.70
C LEU A 113 0.32 -14.00 -11.40
N LEU A 114 1.40 -14.13 -10.61
CA LEU A 114 2.74 -14.36 -11.16
C LEU A 114 2.83 -15.67 -11.95
N SER A 115 2.34 -16.78 -11.38
CA SER A 115 2.40 -18.10 -12.02
C SER A 115 1.52 -18.22 -13.27
N THR A 116 0.50 -17.39 -13.41
CA THR A 116 -0.39 -17.34 -14.59
C THR A 116 0.00 -16.28 -15.61
N GLY A 117 1.16 -15.62 -15.41
CA GLY A 117 1.76 -14.71 -16.39
C GLY A 117 1.25 -13.28 -16.34
N TYR A 118 0.66 -12.83 -15.22
CA TYR A 118 0.31 -11.42 -15.06
C TYR A 118 1.56 -10.56 -14.91
N GLU A 119 1.69 -9.55 -15.74
CA GLU A 119 2.77 -8.57 -15.70
C GLU A 119 2.30 -7.29 -14.98
N PHE A 120 2.89 -7.03 -13.81
CA PHE A 120 2.58 -5.83 -13.04
C PHE A 120 3.16 -4.59 -13.70
N ARG A 121 2.31 -3.59 -13.94
CA ARG A 121 2.72 -2.27 -14.41
C ARG A 121 3.44 -1.47 -13.32
N PHE A 122 2.99 -1.61 -12.10
CA PHE A 122 3.52 -0.94 -10.90
C PHE A 122 3.88 -1.98 -9.83
N GLY A 123 4.76 -2.91 -10.19
CA GLY A 123 5.25 -3.94 -9.25
C GLY A 123 6.19 -3.38 -8.18
N ASP A 124 6.81 -2.24 -8.45
CA ASP A 124 7.71 -1.52 -7.55
C ASP A 124 7.02 -0.32 -6.92
N LEU A 125 7.24 -0.12 -5.60
CA LEU A 125 6.56 0.92 -4.82
C LEU A 125 6.96 2.34 -5.26
N SER A 126 8.22 2.56 -5.61
CA SER A 126 8.71 3.89 -6.03
C SER A 126 8.01 4.35 -7.30
N ASN A 127 7.91 3.45 -8.29
CA ASN A 127 7.20 3.73 -9.54
C ASN A 127 5.69 3.96 -9.30
N ALA A 128 5.09 3.19 -8.40
CA ALA A 128 3.69 3.36 -8.03
C ALA A 128 3.44 4.74 -7.39
N ILE A 129 4.23 5.13 -6.40
CA ILE A 129 4.12 6.43 -5.73
C ILE A 129 4.38 7.57 -6.73
N ALA A 130 5.37 7.46 -7.59
CA ALA A 130 5.67 8.47 -8.61
C ALA A 130 4.48 8.71 -9.57
N ASP A 131 3.70 7.68 -9.91
CA ASP A 131 2.47 7.83 -10.71
C ASP A 131 1.34 8.49 -9.90
N LEU A 132 1.15 8.07 -8.65
CA LEU A 132 0.10 8.60 -7.77
C LEU A 132 0.28 10.09 -7.45
N GLU A 133 1.52 10.54 -7.32
CA GLU A 133 1.84 11.95 -7.03
C GLU A 133 1.78 12.86 -8.27
N ARG A 134 1.77 12.29 -9.48
CA ARG A 134 1.59 13.05 -10.74
C ARG A 134 0.13 13.31 -11.10
N ARG A 135 -0.79 12.61 -10.48
CA ARG A 135 -2.24 12.75 -10.71
C ARG A 135 -2.83 13.82 -9.81
#